data_2ee42588526d220547f5c3b0acbaca1a
#
_entry.id   2ee42588526d220547f5c3b0acbaca1a
#
_cell.length_a   1.000
_cell.length_b   1.000
_cell.length_c   1.000
_cell.angle_alpha   90.00
_cell.angle_beta   90.00
_cell.angle_gamma   90.00
#
_symmetry.space_group_name_H-M   'P 1'
#
loop_
_entity.id
_entity.type
_entity.pdbx_description
1 polymer ?
#
loop_
_entity_poly.entity_id
_entity_poly.type
_entity_poly.pdbx_seq_one_letter_code
_entity_poly.pdbx_strand_id
1 'polypeptide(L)'
;MKIYKIIILCLFIQLPFIGTVHAKCDLESYKFGVSYKSLMNKLQVDEELIEPEIKGVSEQLVFFPGELVCKNEKSFEGAPINFIFLYGELVEIQIIRLSQEPALVYWAESIYGEKEDKPSSFYNVQPNAQWFWDNSNSTISYSIESDEYEMIESIIIQSSNHQKYFEKLAIEQEGE
;
A
#
# COMPACT_ATOMS: atom_id res chain seq x y z
N MET A 1 25.60 26.19 -66.32
CA MET A 1 25.33 24.92 -65.63
C MET A 1 25.24 25.26 -64.12
N LYS A 2 24.03 25.39 -63.59
CA LYS A 2 23.78 25.76 -62.17
C LYS A 2 23.50 24.49 -61.37
N ILE A 3 24.40 24.13 -60.46
CA ILE A 3 24.28 22.98 -59.57
C ILE A 3 23.43 23.42 -58.37
N TYR A 4 22.18 22.93 -58.30
CA TYR A 4 21.35 23.13 -57.12
C TYR A 4 21.78 22.13 -56.01
N LYS A 5 22.34 22.67 -54.92
CA LYS A 5 22.58 21.91 -53.70
C LYS A 5 21.23 21.71 -52.99
N ILE A 6 20.71 20.50 -53.03
CA ILE A 6 19.55 20.10 -52.22
C ILE A 6 20.10 19.82 -50.84
N ILE A 7 19.79 20.74 -49.90
CA ILE A 7 20.03 20.51 -48.48
C ILE A 7 18.82 19.75 -47.94
N ILE A 8 18.98 18.45 -47.76
CA ILE A 8 17.98 17.62 -47.05
C ILE A 8 18.13 17.93 -45.56
N LEU A 9 17.24 18.75 -45.04
CA LEU A 9 17.12 19.02 -43.61
C LEU A 9 16.40 17.84 -42.98
N CYS A 10 17.17 16.85 -42.45
CA CYS A 10 16.61 15.80 -41.62
C CYS A 10 16.12 16.40 -40.30
N LEU A 11 14.84 16.76 -40.24
CA LEU A 11 14.17 17.09 -39.00
C LEU A 11 14.02 15.78 -38.21
N PHE A 12 14.95 15.52 -37.29
CA PHE A 12 14.78 14.51 -36.24
C PHE A 12 13.67 15.00 -35.32
N ILE A 13 12.44 14.56 -35.59
CA ILE A 13 11.34 14.67 -34.63
C ILE A 13 11.68 13.73 -33.49
N GLN A 14 12.30 14.25 -32.44
CA GLN A 14 12.38 13.57 -31.17
C GLN A 14 10.97 13.55 -30.59
N LEU A 15 10.22 12.51 -30.90
CA LEU A 15 9.00 12.17 -30.15
C LEU A 15 9.45 11.93 -28.71
N PRO A 16 8.99 12.75 -27.75
CA PRO A 16 9.21 12.41 -26.36
C PRO A 16 8.53 11.05 -26.15
N PHE A 17 9.30 10.04 -25.81
CA PHE A 17 8.77 8.83 -25.19
C PHE A 17 8.06 9.30 -23.90
N ILE A 18 6.78 9.59 -24.00
CA ILE A 18 5.93 9.72 -22.84
C ILE A 18 5.77 8.29 -22.30
N GLY A 19 6.79 7.83 -21.59
CA GLY A 19 6.64 6.67 -20.75
C GLY A 19 5.46 6.97 -19.84
N THR A 20 4.41 6.18 -19.93
CA THR A 20 3.33 6.23 -18.94
C THR A 20 3.98 5.91 -17.60
N VAL A 21 4.29 6.94 -16.83
CA VAL A 21 4.61 6.80 -15.42
C VAL A 21 3.32 6.31 -14.79
N HIS A 22 3.17 5.00 -14.64
CA HIS A 22 2.13 4.48 -13.79
C HIS A 22 2.42 5.03 -12.40
N ALA A 23 1.57 5.93 -11.94
CA ALA A 23 1.67 6.42 -10.57
C ALA A 23 1.53 5.19 -9.66
N LYS A 24 2.60 4.88 -8.94
CA LYS A 24 2.60 3.82 -7.94
C LYS A 24 1.52 4.13 -6.92
N CYS A 25 0.82 3.11 -6.45
CA CYS A 25 -0.15 3.29 -5.40
C CYS A 25 0.55 3.75 -4.11
N ASP A 26 0.27 4.96 -3.69
CA ASP A 26 0.73 5.53 -2.43
C ASP A 26 -0.40 5.46 -1.40
N LEU A 27 -0.34 4.47 -0.51
CA LEU A 27 -1.34 4.26 0.53
C LEU A 27 -1.32 5.37 1.60
N GLU A 28 -0.18 5.98 1.87
CA GLU A 28 -0.09 7.10 2.81
C GLU A 28 -0.81 8.35 2.30
N SER A 29 -1.13 8.39 1.00
CA SER A 29 -1.99 9.43 0.44
C SER A 29 -3.36 9.49 1.12
N TYR A 30 -3.84 8.40 1.74
CA TYR A 30 -5.10 8.36 2.47
C TYR A 30 -5.09 9.16 3.78
N LYS A 31 -3.92 9.54 4.26
CA LYS A 31 -3.69 10.40 5.43
C LYS A 31 -4.28 9.86 6.72
N PHE A 32 -3.42 9.56 7.65
CA PHE A 32 -3.84 9.19 9.01
C PHE A 32 -4.57 10.34 9.71
N GLY A 33 -5.49 10.00 10.62
CA GLY A 33 -6.33 10.94 11.34
C GLY A 33 -7.62 11.34 10.59
N VAL A 34 -7.82 10.89 9.34
CA VAL A 34 -9.08 11.17 8.65
C VAL A 34 -10.20 10.28 9.19
N SER A 35 -11.44 10.81 9.16
CA SER A 35 -12.61 10.03 9.55
C SER A 35 -12.98 8.98 8.51
N TYR A 36 -13.74 7.97 8.94
CA TYR A 36 -14.33 6.96 8.08
C TYR A 36 -15.00 7.56 6.83
N LYS A 37 -15.90 8.52 7.03
CA LYS A 37 -16.61 9.19 5.94
C LYS A 37 -15.65 9.86 4.93
N SER A 38 -14.58 10.47 5.42
CA SER A 38 -13.58 11.13 4.57
C SER A 38 -12.84 10.11 3.70
N LEU A 39 -12.50 8.94 4.27
CA LEU A 39 -11.87 7.86 3.51
C LEU A 39 -12.81 7.32 2.43
N MET A 40 -14.08 7.02 2.76
CA MET A 40 -15.06 6.51 1.80
C MET A 40 -15.26 7.45 0.62
N ASN A 41 -15.38 8.75 0.89
CA ASN A 41 -15.46 9.75 -0.18
C ASN A 41 -14.23 9.77 -1.09
N LYS A 42 -13.05 9.54 -0.54
CA LYS A 42 -11.81 9.49 -1.32
C LYS A 42 -11.71 8.23 -2.17
N LEU A 43 -12.14 7.10 -1.65
CA LEU A 43 -12.18 5.83 -2.38
C LEU A 43 -13.23 5.82 -3.50
N GLN A 44 -14.19 6.75 -3.47
CA GLN A 44 -15.30 6.82 -4.43
C GLN A 44 -16.07 5.49 -4.52
N VAL A 45 -16.29 4.87 -3.35
CA VAL A 45 -17.08 3.65 -3.24
C VAL A 45 -18.54 4.01 -3.27
N ASP A 46 -19.35 3.24 -3.99
CA ASP A 46 -20.80 3.39 -4.01
C ASP A 46 -21.37 3.24 -2.60
N GLU A 47 -22.26 4.15 -2.19
CA GLU A 47 -22.82 4.18 -0.83
C GLU A 47 -23.49 2.86 -0.42
N GLU A 48 -24.01 2.10 -1.38
CA GLU A 48 -24.63 0.79 -1.16
C GLU A 48 -23.62 -0.30 -0.74
N LEU A 49 -22.33 -0.11 -1.05
CA LEU A 49 -21.25 -1.04 -0.72
C LEU A 49 -20.48 -0.64 0.55
N ILE A 50 -20.86 0.49 1.15
CA ILE A 50 -20.19 1.02 2.34
C ILE A 50 -20.84 0.40 3.58
N GLU A 51 -20.06 -0.34 4.34
CA GLU A 51 -20.48 -0.73 5.69
C GLU A 51 -20.72 0.54 6.52
N PRO A 52 -21.82 0.61 7.30
CA PRO A 52 -22.10 1.80 8.07
C PRO A 52 -21.01 2.07 9.11
N GLU A 53 -20.66 3.35 9.28
CA GLU A 53 -19.80 3.76 10.39
C GLU A 53 -20.42 3.34 11.72
N ILE A 54 -19.72 2.53 12.49
CA ILE A 54 -20.18 2.09 13.81
C ILE A 54 -19.75 3.15 14.82
N LYS A 55 -20.72 3.95 15.28
CA LYS A 55 -20.43 5.01 16.24
C LYS A 55 -20.25 4.45 17.65
N GLY A 56 -19.30 4.99 18.37
CA GLY A 56 -19.06 4.67 19.79
C GLY A 56 -18.26 3.41 20.04
N VAL A 57 -17.67 2.80 18.99
CA VAL A 57 -16.70 1.73 19.14
C VAL A 57 -15.29 2.28 19.20
N SER A 58 -14.44 1.64 20.00
CA SER A 58 -13.03 2.01 20.10
C SER A 58 -12.25 1.65 18.83
N GLU A 59 -12.66 0.58 18.14
CA GLU A 59 -12.01 0.08 16.93
C GLU A 59 -13.05 -0.26 15.85
N GLN A 60 -12.76 0.12 14.61
CA GLN A 60 -13.50 -0.31 13.43
C GLN A 60 -12.53 -0.72 12.35
N LEU A 61 -12.70 -1.92 11.80
CA LEU A 61 -11.96 -2.42 10.65
C LEU A 61 -12.87 -2.39 9.42
N VAL A 62 -12.34 -1.88 8.32
CA VAL A 62 -13.01 -1.86 7.01
C VAL A 62 -12.05 -2.37 5.96
N PHE A 63 -12.47 -3.28 5.12
CA PHE A 63 -11.63 -3.84 4.08
C PHE A 63 -12.17 -3.57 2.68
N PHE A 64 -11.26 -3.45 1.72
CA PHE A 64 -11.56 -3.34 0.30
C PHE A 64 -10.62 -4.23 -0.52
N PRO A 65 -11.09 -4.73 -1.68
CA PRO A 65 -10.20 -5.38 -2.64
C PRO A 65 -9.06 -4.43 -3.05
N GLY A 66 -7.86 -4.95 -3.14
CA GLY A 66 -6.68 -4.15 -3.50
C GLY A 66 -6.82 -3.45 -4.84
N GLU A 67 -7.49 -4.08 -5.79
CA GLU A 67 -7.75 -3.53 -7.13
C GLU A 67 -8.68 -2.30 -7.11
N LEU A 68 -9.54 -2.20 -6.10
CA LEU A 68 -10.39 -1.02 -5.91
C LEU A 68 -9.59 0.17 -5.38
N VAL A 69 -8.73 -0.10 -4.40
CA VAL A 69 -7.92 0.92 -3.72
C VAL A 69 -6.75 1.38 -4.59
N CYS A 70 -6.08 0.40 -5.21
CA CYS A 70 -4.85 0.59 -5.97
C CYS A 70 -5.00 0.09 -7.40
N LYS A 71 -5.82 0.78 -8.17
CA LYS A 71 -6.03 0.46 -9.59
C LYS A 71 -4.68 0.39 -10.33
N ASN A 72 -4.44 -0.69 -11.06
CA ASN A 72 -3.21 -0.95 -11.83
C ASN A 72 -1.96 -1.35 -11.01
N GLU A 73 -2.07 -1.57 -9.70
CA GLU A 73 -0.97 -2.12 -8.91
C GLU A 73 -1.13 -3.62 -8.76
N LYS A 74 -0.37 -4.37 -9.55
CA LYS A 74 -0.46 -5.83 -9.60
C LYS A 74 -0.09 -6.52 -8.29
N SER A 75 0.75 -5.90 -7.48
CA SER A 75 1.14 -6.43 -6.17
C SER A 75 -0.04 -6.58 -5.23
N PHE A 76 -1.16 -5.88 -5.49
CA PHE A 76 -2.36 -5.91 -4.68
C PHE A 76 -3.50 -6.73 -5.30
N GLU A 77 -3.27 -7.37 -6.44
CA GLU A 77 -4.26 -8.23 -7.07
C GLU A 77 -4.60 -9.41 -6.16
N GLY A 78 -5.88 -9.56 -5.80
CA GLY A 78 -6.38 -10.56 -4.86
C GLY A 78 -6.00 -10.31 -3.39
N ALA A 79 -5.38 -9.19 -3.05
CA ALA A 79 -5.03 -8.85 -1.67
C ALA A 79 -6.06 -7.89 -1.05
N PRO A 80 -6.71 -8.21 0.07
CA PRO A 80 -7.51 -7.25 0.80
C PRO A 80 -6.62 -6.17 1.43
N ILE A 81 -7.11 -4.93 1.38
CA ILE A 81 -6.55 -3.80 2.10
C ILE A 81 -7.50 -3.44 3.23
N ASN A 82 -7.01 -3.52 4.45
CA ASN A 82 -7.73 -3.22 5.66
C ASN A 82 -7.39 -1.81 6.12
N PHE A 83 -8.40 -1.02 6.43
CA PHE A 83 -8.27 0.30 7.06
C PHE A 83 -8.76 0.18 8.50
N ILE A 84 -7.91 0.51 9.46
CA ILE A 84 -8.21 0.40 10.88
C ILE A 84 -8.38 1.79 11.45
N PHE A 85 -9.56 2.00 12.02
CA PHE A 85 -9.94 3.23 12.69
C PHE A 85 -9.96 2.99 14.20
N LEU A 86 -9.25 3.82 14.93
CA LEU A 86 -9.36 3.88 16.39
C LEU A 86 -10.01 5.20 16.77
N TYR A 87 -11.06 5.12 17.60
CA TYR A 87 -11.82 6.28 18.06
C TYR A 87 -12.31 7.20 16.93
N GLY A 88 -12.62 6.58 15.77
CA GLY A 88 -13.13 7.27 14.57
C GLY A 88 -12.08 7.88 13.64
N GLU A 89 -10.80 7.70 13.92
CA GLU A 89 -9.69 8.19 13.09
C GLU A 89 -8.89 7.04 12.47
N LEU A 90 -8.54 7.14 11.18
CA LEU A 90 -7.68 6.18 10.49
C LEU A 90 -6.29 6.20 11.12
N VAL A 91 -5.83 5.08 11.62
CA VAL A 91 -4.54 4.96 12.30
C VAL A 91 -3.61 3.93 11.67
N GLU A 92 -4.17 2.97 10.93
CA GLU A 92 -3.39 1.89 10.35
C GLU A 92 -3.99 1.40 9.04
N ILE A 93 -3.13 0.97 8.12
CA ILE A 93 -3.50 0.32 6.86
C ILE A 93 -2.74 -1.01 6.82
N GLN A 94 -3.47 -2.11 6.61
CA GLN A 94 -2.88 -3.44 6.47
C GLN A 94 -3.18 -4.03 5.10
N ILE A 95 -2.20 -4.73 4.54
CA ILE A 95 -2.36 -5.53 3.33
C ILE A 95 -1.92 -6.94 3.66
N ILE A 96 -2.73 -7.93 3.34
CA ILE A 96 -2.41 -9.34 3.52
C ILE A 96 -2.55 -10.02 2.17
N ARG A 97 -1.53 -10.76 1.76
CA ARG A 97 -1.53 -11.45 0.47
C ARG A 97 -1.08 -12.90 0.64
N LEU A 98 -1.89 -13.80 0.09
CA LEU A 98 -1.55 -15.21 -0.07
C LEU A 98 -0.99 -15.42 -1.48
N SER A 99 0.19 -15.99 -1.61
CA SER A 99 0.79 -16.23 -2.93
C SER A 99 1.90 -17.28 -2.88
N GLN A 100 2.41 -17.63 -4.05
CA GLN A 100 3.60 -18.48 -4.21
C GLN A 100 4.88 -17.69 -4.46
N GLU A 101 4.75 -16.39 -4.74
CA GLU A 101 5.88 -15.50 -5.00
C GLU A 101 5.68 -14.17 -4.27
N PRO A 102 6.74 -13.60 -3.68
CA PRO A 102 6.66 -12.31 -3.02
C PRO A 102 6.35 -11.20 -4.02
N ALA A 103 5.46 -10.30 -3.64
CA ALA A 103 5.10 -9.15 -4.45
C ALA A 103 5.00 -7.85 -3.63
N LEU A 104 4.50 -7.96 -2.39
CA LEU A 104 4.32 -6.79 -1.53
C LEU A 104 5.66 -6.16 -1.13
N VAL A 105 6.70 -6.96 -0.93
CA VAL A 105 8.04 -6.43 -0.61
C VAL A 105 8.58 -5.55 -1.75
N TYR A 106 8.40 -5.95 -3.01
CA TYR A 106 8.88 -5.15 -4.15
C TYR A 106 8.11 -3.85 -4.31
N TRP A 107 6.80 -3.88 -4.02
CA TRP A 107 6.02 -2.65 -3.94
C TRP A 107 6.53 -1.74 -2.82
N ALA A 108 6.72 -2.27 -1.61
CA ALA A 108 7.20 -1.50 -0.47
C ALA A 108 8.58 -0.87 -0.76
N GLU A 109 9.53 -1.64 -1.28
CA GLU A 109 10.84 -1.12 -1.69
C GLU A 109 10.74 -0.01 -2.74
N SER A 110 9.78 -0.14 -3.65
CA SER A 110 9.58 0.86 -4.70
C SER A 110 9.09 2.21 -4.16
N ILE A 111 8.48 2.22 -3.00
CA ILE A 111 7.95 3.42 -2.33
C ILE A 111 8.91 3.90 -1.23
N TYR A 112 9.42 2.99 -0.40
CA TYR A 112 10.16 3.29 0.84
C TYR A 112 11.66 3.06 0.74
N GLY A 113 12.16 2.51 -0.37
CA GLY A 113 13.57 2.22 -0.61
C GLY A 113 13.93 0.76 -0.45
N GLU A 114 14.99 0.38 -1.13
CA GLU A 114 15.47 -1.01 -1.15
C GLU A 114 15.96 -1.49 0.23
N LYS A 115 15.74 -2.77 0.47
CA LYS A 115 16.26 -3.50 1.63
C LYS A 115 17.21 -4.60 1.18
N GLU A 116 18.22 -4.87 2.01
CA GLU A 116 19.07 -6.03 1.84
C GLU A 116 18.29 -7.31 2.20
N ASP A 117 18.75 -8.45 1.68
CA ASP A 117 18.21 -9.79 1.99
C ASP A 117 16.72 -10.01 1.71
N LYS A 118 16.16 -9.29 0.72
CA LYS A 118 14.77 -9.50 0.31
C LYS A 118 14.53 -10.90 -0.28
N PRO A 119 13.34 -11.48 -0.03
CA PRO A 119 12.99 -12.73 -0.66
C PRO A 119 12.88 -12.58 -2.17
N SER A 120 13.44 -13.53 -2.93
CA SER A 120 13.34 -13.55 -4.39
C SER A 120 12.30 -14.53 -4.91
N SER A 121 11.96 -15.53 -4.12
CA SER A 121 10.93 -16.53 -4.43
C SER A 121 10.56 -17.29 -3.16
N PHE A 122 9.45 -18.02 -3.23
CA PHE A 122 8.99 -18.89 -2.14
C PHE A 122 10.11 -19.79 -1.56
N TYR A 123 10.89 -20.42 -2.44
CA TYR A 123 11.95 -21.36 -2.01
C TYR A 123 13.16 -20.70 -1.33
N ASN A 124 13.29 -19.37 -1.48
CA ASN A 124 14.39 -18.60 -0.90
C ASN A 124 13.94 -17.75 0.30
N VAL A 125 12.67 -17.86 0.69
CA VAL A 125 12.15 -17.11 1.82
C VAL A 125 12.63 -17.74 3.11
N GLN A 126 13.19 -16.90 3.98
CA GLN A 126 13.42 -17.30 5.35
C GLN A 126 12.09 -17.20 6.12
N PRO A 127 11.65 -18.26 6.80
CA PRO A 127 10.45 -18.21 7.63
C PRO A 127 10.51 -17.05 8.61
N ASN A 128 9.41 -16.32 8.74
CA ASN A 128 9.27 -15.19 9.67
C ASN A 128 10.25 -14.02 9.44
N ALA A 129 10.63 -13.77 8.20
CA ALA A 129 11.43 -12.58 7.87
C ALA A 129 10.59 -11.31 8.03
N GLN A 130 11.21 -10.27 8.57
CA GLN A 130 10.57 -8.97 8.78
C GLN A 130 11.51 -7.84 8.36
N TRP A 131 10.93 -6.79 7.75
CA TRP A 131 11.62 -5.55 7.41
C TRP A 131 10.82 -4.35 7.87
N PHE A 132 11.51 -3.28 8.23
CA PHE A 132 10.91 -2.05 8.72
C PHE A 132 11.42 -0.87 7.94
N TRP A 133 10.54 0.08 7.65
CA TRP A 133 10.87 1.42 7.16
C TRP A 133 10.25 2.44 8.09
N ASP A 134 10.99 3.48 8.39
CA ASP A 134 10.50 4.61 9.16
C ASP A 134 10.33 5.81 8.22
N ASN A 135 9.15 6.39 8.26
CA ASN A 135 8.82 7.63 7.60
C ASN A 135 8.45 8.69 8.64
N SER A 136 8.41 9.96 8.27
CA SER A 136 8.17 11.06 9.22
C SER A 136 6.86 10.93 10.01
N ASN A 137 5.84 10.28 9.45
CA ASN A 137 4.50 10.17 10.03
C ASN A 137 4.01 8.73 10.21
N SER A 138 4.80 7.75 9.79
CA SER A 138 4.40 6.35 9.79
C SER A 138 5.58 5.42 9.98
N THR A 139 5.31 4.27 10.57
CA THR A 139 6.19 3.09 10.57
C THR A 139 5.58 2.06 9.64
N ILE A 140 6.39 1.53 8.75
CA ILE A 140 5.98 0.49 7.82
C ILE A 140 6.68 -0.80 8.22
N SER A 141 5.93 -1.86 8.45
CA SER A 141 6.45 -3.19 8.64
C SER A 141 6.00 -4.11 7.53
N TYR A 142 6.92 -4.88 7.01
CA TYR A 142 6.65 -6.00 6.13
C TYR A 142 7.01 -7.28 6.87
N SER A 143 6.16 -8.28 6.78
CA SER A 143 6.47 -9.63 7.24
C SER A 143 6.09 -10.66 6.19
N ILE A 144 6.80 -11.77 6.23
CA ILE A 144 6.53 -12.91 5.39
C ILE A 144 6.61 -14.17 6.25
N GLU A 145 5.55 -14.95 6.17
CA GLU A 145 5.47 -16.28 6.78
C GLU A 145 5.30 -17.30 5.64
N SER A 146 6.00 -18.39 5.72
CA SER A 146 5.89 -19.45 4.70
C SER A 146 5.79 -20.82 5.35
N ASP A 147 4.92 -21.64 4.79
CA ASP A 147 4.88 -23.07 5.04
C ASP A 147 5.27 -23.86 3.76
N GLU A 148 4.95 -25.16 3.71
CA GLU A 148 5.29 -26.00 2.57
C GLU A 148 4.49 -25.69 1.30
N TYR A 149 3.40 -24.94 1.38
CA TYR A 149 2.42 -24.77 0.30
C TYR A 149 2.18 -23.31 -0.07
N GLU A 150 2.21 -22.42 0.90
CA GLU A 150 1.79 -21.03 0.74
C GLU A 150 2.74 -20.08 1.44
N MET A 151 2.73 -18.85 0.94
CA MET A 151 3.42 -17.71 1.50
C MET A 151 2.38 -16.67 1.88
N ILE A 152 2.44 -16.19 3.11
CA ILE A 152 1.65 -15.08 3.60
C ILE A 152 2.55 -13.86 3.69
N GLU A 153 2.32 -12.89 2.83
CA GLU A 153 2.95 -11.57 2.93
C GLU A 153 2.00 -10.62 3.66
N SER A 154 2.52 -9.81 4.56
CA SER A 154 1.76 -8.71 5.13
C SER A 154 2.56 -7.42 5.17
N ILE A 155 1.87 -6.31 4.94
CA ILE A 155 2.38 -4.96 5.16
C ILE A 155 1.45 -4.27 6.13
N ILE A 156 2.03 -3.64 7.14
CA ILE A 156 1.32 -2.79 8.08
C ILE A 156 1.94 -1.39 7.99
N ILE A 157 1.13 -0.40 7.70
CA ILE A 157 1.50 1.02 7.69
C ILE A 157 0.77 1.67 8.86
N GLN A 158 1.50 1.99 9.91
CA GLN A 158 0.96 2.50 11.15
C GLN A 158 1.34 3.95 11.38
N SER A 159 0.39 4.76 11.81
CA SER A 159 0.63 6.16 12.12
C SER A 159 1.46 6.34 13.39
N SER A 160 2.62 7.00 13.28
CA SER A 160 3.46 7.34 14.43
C SER A 160 2.81 8.39 15.34
N ASN A 161 1.87 9.18 14.81
CA ASN A 161 1.22 10.27 15.56
C ASN A 161 0.03 9.80 16.43
N HIS A 162 -0.43 8.54 16.22
CA HIS A 162 -1.60 8.00 16.91
C HIS A 162 -1.24 6.90 17.92
N GLN A 163 0.02 6.78 18.32
CA GLN A 163 0.50 5.77 19.27
C GLN A 163 -0.35 5.69 20.55
N LYS A 164 -0.76 6.85 21.08
CA LYS A 164 -1.64 6.95 22.27
C LYS A 164 -3.00 6.22 22.10
N TYR A 165 -3.50 6.05 20.88
CA TYR A 165 -4.77 5.35 20.65
C TYR A 165 -4.59 3.84 20.79
N PHE A 166 -3.47 3.30 20.32
CA PHE A 166 -3.13 1.90 20.52
C PHE A 166 -2.91 1.59 21.99
N GLU A 167 -2.20 2.45 22.71
CA GLU A 167 -1.99 2.31 24.16
C GLU A 167 -3.31 2.34 24.92
N LYS A 168 -4.21 3.27 24.57
CA LYS A 168 -5.53 3.37 25.18
C LYS A 168 -6.38 2.12 24.90
N LEU A 169 -6.40 1.63 23.66
CA LEU A 169 -7.12 0.43 23.29
C LEU A 169 -6.62 -0.79 24.06
N ALA A 170 -5.30 -0.94 24.19
CA ALA A 170 -4.70 -2.03 24.96
C ALA A 170 -5.16 -2.02 26.43
N ILE A 171 -5.20 -0.84 27.06
CA ILE A 171 -5.68 -0.69 28.46
C ILE A 171 -7.17 -1.06 28.56
N GLU A 172 -8.00 -0.67 27.59
CA GLU A 172 -9.43 -1.00 27.57
C GLU A 172 -9.65 -2.52 27.49
N GLN A 173 -8.86 -3.21 26.63
CA GLN A 173 -8.93 -4.66 26.45
C GLN A 173 -8.40 -5.46 27.65
N GLU A 174 -7.41 -4.95 28.40
CA GLU A 174 -6.90 -5.58 29.63
C GLU A 174 -7.88 -5.43 30.82
N GLY A 175 -8.81 -4.48 30.75
CA GLY A 175 -9.77 -4.20 31.82
C GLY A 175 -11.08 -4.97 31.73
N GLU A 176 -11.31 -5.71 30.65
CA GLU A 176 -12.46 -6.60 30.43
C GLU A 176 -12.15 -8.05 30.87
#